data_cd0e1ced878e6201f21cd849d2f3ab81
#
_entry.id   cd0e1ced878e6201f21cd849d2f3ab81
#
_cell.length_a   1.000
_cell.length_b   1.000
_cell.length_c   1.000
_cell.angle_alpha   90.00
_cell.angle_beta   90.00
_cell.angle_gamma   90.00
#
_symmetry.space_group_name_H-M   'P 1'
#
loop_
_entity.id
_entity.type
_entity.pdbx_description
1 polymer ?
#
loop_
_entity_poly.entity_id
_entity_poly.type
_entity_poly.pdbx_seq_one_letter_code
_entity_poly.pdbx_strand_id
1 'polypeptide(L)'
;MTPFPPSEKLAFLLEGDSSISQIVINATSVSFLFANDCRIDAGVTLEYVSEDGVRTIHDREWFDEGPVNFHRLLETPLRKIETNHLTMTLTFEGGRQLIVHSDLQPYEAGAVLGPKDSRLGFYF
;
A
#
# COMPACT_ATOMS: atom_id res chain seq x y z
N MET A 1 7.19 -13.39 10.49
CA MET A 1 7.53 -12.07 9.90
C MET A 1 8.27 -12.25 8.59
N THR A 2 7.86 -11.52 7.56
CA THR A 2 8.49 -11.58 6.25
C THR A 2 8.83 -10.17 5.79
N PRO A 3 10.10 -9.84 5.58
CA PRO A 3 10.47 -8.51 5.09
C PRO A 3 10.04 -8.34 3.64
N PHE A 4 9.90 -7.09 3.21
CA PHE A 4 9.57 -6.80 1.81
C PHE A 4 10.66 -7.28 0.87
N PRO A 5 10.31 -7.81 -0.31
CA PRO A 5 11.28 -8.18 -1.32
C PRO A 5 11.88 -6.94 -1.99
N PRO A 6 12.95 -7.09 -2.80
CA PRO A 6 13.41 -6.00 -3.63
C PRO A 6 12.28 -5.44 -4.50
N SER A 7 12.31 -4.14 -4.74
CA SER A 7 11.23 -3.47 -5.48
C SER A 7 11.01 -4.03 -6.89
N GLU A 8 12.04 -4.59 -7.51
CA GLU A 8 11.94 -5.22 -8.84
C GLU A 8 10.92 -6.35 -8.87
N LYS A 9 10.76 -7.07 -7.74
CA LYS A 9 9.79 -8.16 -7.64
C LYS A 9 8.35 -7.68 -7.50
N LEU A 10 8.15 -6.39 -7.24
CA LEU A 10 6.85 -5.76 -7.13
C LEU A 10 6.50 -4.92 -8.35
N ALA A 11 7.30 -4.97 -9.40
CA ALA A 11 7.12 -4.15 -10.61
C ALA A 11 5.78 -4.44 -11.31
N PHE A 12 5.15 -5.57 -11.05
CA PHE A 12 3.84 -5.87 -11.63
C PHE A 12 2.76 -4.86 -11.21
N LEU A 13 2.96 -4.18 -10.08
CA LEU A 13 2.05 -3.11 -9.64
C LEU A 13 2.05 -1.90 -10.58
N LEU A 14 3.12 -1.72 -11.34
CA LEU A 14 3.29 -0.59 -12.25
C LEU A 14 2.81 -0.87 -13.67
N GLU A 15 2.39 -2.09 -13.96
CA GLU A 15 1.97 -2.47 -15.30
C GLU A 15 0.57 -1.92 -15.63
N GLY A 16 0.38 -1.51 -16.88
CA GLY A 16 -0.90 -1.02 -17.35
C GLY A 16 -1.35 0.23 -16.60
N ASP A 17 -2.64 0.29 -16.27
CA ASP A 17 -3.19 1.39 -15.49
C ASP A 17 -2.95 1.14 -14.00
N SER A 18 -1.94 1.77 -13.46
CA SER A 18 -1.51 1.62 -12.06
C SER A 18 -2.26 2.53 -11.08
N SER A 19 -3.37 3.14 -11.51
CA SER A 19 -4.16 4.01 -10.65
C SER A 19 -4.94 3.21 -9.62
N ILE A 20 -5.10 3.77 -8.41
CA ILE A 20 -5.99 3.19 -7.42
C ILE A 20 -7.43 3.46 -7.83
N SER A 21 -8.21 2.41 -8.01
CA SER A 21 -9.61 2.51 -8.41
C SER A 21 -10.57 2.46 -7.23
N GLN A 22 -10.17 1.82 -6.13
CA GLN A 22 -11.02 1.64 -4.97
C GLN A 22 -10.17 1.46 -3.71
N ILE A 23 -10.65 2.01 -2.61
CA ILE A 23 -10.07 1.81 -1.29
C ILE A 23 -11.17 1.24 -0.40
N VAL A 24 -10.90 0.09 0.21
CA VAL A 24 -11.87 -0.59 1.09
C VAL A 24 -11.31 -0.59 2.51
N ILE A 25 -12.04 0.05 3.41
CA ILE A 25 -11.68 0.13 4.83
C ILE A 25 -12.48 -0.93 5.58
N ASN A 26 -11.78 -1.90 6.14
CA ASN A 26 -12.36 -2.95 6.96
C ASN A 26 -12.02 -2.72 8.42
N ALA A 27 -12.61 -3.49 9.32
CA ALA A 27 -12.37 -3.36 10.76
C ALA A 27 -10.91 -3.54 11.15
N THR A 28 -10.16 -4.35 10.40
CA THR A 28 -8.77 -4.71 10.75
C THR A 28 -7.77 -4.49 9.63
N SER A 29 -8.21 -3.95 8.48
CA SER A 29 -7.32 -3.77 7.33
C SER A 29 -7.86 -2.72 6.37
N VAL A 30 -6.98 -2.24 5.51
CA VAL A 30 -7.33 -1.37 4.39
C VAL A 30 -6.83 -2.04 3.12
N SER A 31 -7.69 -2.12 2.12
CA SER A 31 -7.35 -2.70 0.82
C SER A 31 -7.32 -1.62 -0.25
N PHE A 32 -6.26 -1.57 -1.01
CA PHE A 32 -6.09 -0.68 -2.15
C PHE A 32 -6.20 -1.52 -3.42
N LEU A 33 -7.24 -1.26 -4.22
CA LEU A 33 -7.47 -1.97 -5.47
C LEU A 33 -7.06 -1.08 -6.64
N PHE A 34 -6.21 -1.62 -7.51
CA PHE A 34 -5.67 -0.88 -8.65
C PHE A 34 -6.44 -1.23 -9.91
N ALA A 35 -6.48 -0.29 -10.86
CA ALA A 35 -7.17 -0.50 -12.13
C ALA A 35 -6.57 -1.63 -12.97
N ASN A 36 -5.31 -2.00 -12.72
CA ASN A 36 -4.65 -3.14 -13.36
C ASN A 36 -4.92 -4.48 -12.66
N ASP A 37 -5.92 -4.53 -11.79
CA ASP A 37 -6.35 -5.72 -11.02
C ASP A 37 -5.36 -6.17 -9.94
N CYS A 38 -4.33 -5.39 -9.66
CA CYS A 38 -3.47 -5.61 -8.51
C CYS A 38 -4.16 -5.14 -7.24
N ARG A 39 -3.69 -5.62 -6.09
CA ARG A 39 -4.27 -5.28 -4.79
C ARG A 39 -3.21 -5.25 -3.70
N ILE A 40 -3.33 -4.31 -2.79
CA ILE A 40 -2.53 -4.27 -1.57
C ILE A 40 -3.49 -4.31 -0.39
N ASP A 41 -3.32 -5.30 0.48
CA ASP A 41 -4.04 -5.39 1.74
C ASP A 41 -3.06 -5.07 2.86
N ALA A 42 -3.39 -4.11 3.71
CA ALA A 42 -2.53 -3.69 4.81
C ALA A 42 -3.31 -3.76 6.13
N GLY A 43 -2.77 -4.52 7.08
CA GLY A 43 -3.40 -4.75 8.38
C GLY A 43 -2.70 -4.08 9.54
N VAL A 44 -1.66 -3.29 9.28
CA VAL A 44 -0.90 -2.60 10.30
C VAL A 44 -0.74 -1.13 9.95
N THR A 45 0.37 -0.54 10.30
CA THR A 45 0.60 0.90 10.13
C THR A 45 0.73 1.31 8.67
N LEU A 46 0.01 2.35 8.30
CA LEU A 46 0.11 3.03 7.02
C LEU A 46 0.48 4.48 7.27
N GLU A 47 1.29 5.07 6.40
CA GLU A 47 1.54 6.50 6.42
C GLU A 47 1.15 7.09 5.08
N TYR A 48 0.38 8.17 5.12
CA TYR A 48 0.11 8.99 3.94
C TYR A 48 1.00 10.21 4.00
N VAL A 49 1.70 10.51 2.92
CA VAL A 49 2.55 11.70 2.80
C VAL A 49 1.97 12.56 1.69
N SER A 50 1.59 13.79 2.04
CA SER A 50 1.06 14.74 1.06
C SER A 50 2.18 15.24 0.15
N GLU A 51 1.82 15.92 -0.92
CA GLU A 51 2.78 16.54 -1.84
C GLU A 51 3.67 17.58 -1.15
N ASP A 52 3.21 18.16 -0.04
CA ASP A 52 3.98 19.10 0.77
C ASP A 52 4.87 18.41 1.81
N GLY A 53 4.84 17.08 1.86
CA GLY A 53 5.64 16.31 2.79
C GLY A 53 5.02 16.11 4.18
N VAL A 54 3.77 16.50 4.35
CA VAL A 54 3.08 16.32 5.64
C VAL A 54 2.65 14.88 5.78
N ARG A 55 3.07 14.23 6.87
CA ARG A 55 2.77 12.82 7.14
C ARG A 55 1.56 12.68 8.04
N THR A 56 0.71 11.73 7.70
CA THR A 56 -0.39 11.29 8.55
C THR A 56 -0.24 9.79 8.76
N ILE A 57 -0.14 9.38 10.03
CA ILE A 57 0.06 7.97 10.38
C ILE A 57 -1.30 7.36 10.71
N HIS A 58 -1.59 6.23 10.08
CA HIS A 58 -2.80 5.46 10.34
C HIS A 58 -2.38 4.09 10.83
N ASP A 59 -2.57 3.81 12.10
CA ASP A 59 -2.38 2.49 12.63
C ASP A 59 -3.74 1.89 13.04
N ARG A 60 -3.70 0.65 13.50
CA ARG A 60 -4.91 -0.10 13.82
C ARG A 60 -5.79 0.57 14.87
N GLU A 61 -5.17 1.31 15.81
CA GLU A 61 -5.89 1.97 16.88
C GLU A 61 -6.47 3.31 16.45
N TRP A 62 -5.96 3.86 15.36
CA TRP A 62 -6.31 5.20 14.87
C TRP A 62 -7.44 5.21 13.85
N PHE A 63 -7.83 4.05 13.31
CA PHE A 63 -8.91 4.01 12.32
C PHE A 63 -10.23 4.55 12.86
N ASP A 64 -10.44 4.49 14.18
CA ASP A 64 -11.66 4.96 14.81
C ASP A 64 -11.60 6.43 15.24
N GLU A 65 -10.41 7.02 15.33
CA GLU A 65 -10.23 8.32 15.98
C GLU A 65 -9.53 9.38 15.12
N GLY A 66 -8.78 8.96 14.11
CA GLY A 66 -7.97 9.86 13.30
C GLY A 66 -8.56 10.17 11.93
N PRO A 67 -8.08 11.25 11.29
CA PRO A 67 -8.48 11.54 9.92
C PRO A 67 -7.90 10.51 8.96
N VAL A 68 -8.67 10.15 7.95
CA VAL A 68 -8.24 9.25 6.88
C VAL A 68 -7.94 10.09 5.65
N ASN A 69 -6.70 10.07 5.17
CA ASN A 69 -6.26 10.88 4.05
C ASN A 69 -5.90 10.10 2.78
N PHE A 70 -5.74 8.78 2.87
CA PHE A 70 -5.31 8.02 1.70
C PHE A 70 -6.36 7.94 0.59
N HIS A 71 -7.60 8.36 0.83
CA HIS A 71 -8.61 8.53 -0.22
C HIS A 71 -8.15 9.52 -1.30
N ARG A 72 -7.21 10.42 -0.96
CA ARG A 72 -6.64 11.38 -1.90
C ARG A 72 -5.76 10.72 -2.97
N LEU A 73 -5.46 9.44 -2.80
CA LEU A 73 -4.71 8.65 -3.78
C LEU A 73 -5.61 8.02 -4.84
N LEU A 74 -6.93 8.10 -4.68
CA LEU A 74 -7.86 7.56 -5.67
C LEU A 74 -7.61 8.20 -7.05
N GLU A 75 -7.65 7.36 -8.08
CA GLU A 75 -7.46 7.75 -9.47
C GLU A 75 -6.06 8.32 -9.79
N THR A 76 -5.11 8.15 -8.87
CA THR A 76 -3.75 8.64 -9.06
C THR A 76 -2.83 7.48 -9.44
N PRO A 77 -2.12 7.56 -10.58
CA PRO A 77 -1.23 6.47 -10.99
C PRO A 77 -0.04 6.31 -10.06
N LEU A 78 0.29 5.06 -9.77
CA LEU A 78 1.50 4.69 -9.06
C LEU A 78 2.69 4.84 -10.03
N ARG A 79 3.77 5.48 -9.58
CA ARG A 79 4.93 5.76 -10.44
C ARG A 79 6.21 5.07 -9.98
N LYS A 80 6.36 4.83 -8.69
CA LYS A 80 7.61 4.31 -8.14
C LYS A 80 7.33 3.48 -6.91
N ILE A 81 8.12 2.41 -6.74
CA ILE A 81 8.07 1.54 -5.57
C ILE A 81 9.48 1.45 -5.02
N GLU A 82 9.63 1.71 -3.73
CA GLU A 82 10.88 1.52 -3.01
C GLU A 82 10.63 0.65 -1.79
N THR A 83 11.46 -0.34 -1.57
CA THR A 83 11.35 -1.21 -0.41
C THR A 83 12.63 -1.19 0.40
N ASN A 84 12.49 -1.31 1.71
CA ASN A 84 13.56 -1.70 2.58
C ASN A 84 13.05 -2.88 3.42
N HIS A 85 13.78 -3.23 4.48
CA HIS A 85 13.45 -4.45 5.23
C HIS A 85 11.99 -4.51 5.70
N LEU A 86 11.47 -3.43 6.25
CA LEU A 86 10.15 -3.40 6.90
C LEU A 86 9.18 -2.36 6.33
N THR A 87 9.56 -1.66 5.27
CA THR A 87 8.67 -0.67 4.67
C THR A 87 8.62 -0.79 3.15
N MET A 88 7.46 -0.46 2.60
CA MET A 88 7.27 -0.31 1.16
C MET A 88 6.71 1.09 0.92
N THR A 89 7.47 1.91 0.21
CA THR A 89 7.09 3.27 -0.13
C THR A 89 6.58 3.32 -1.56
N LEU A 90 5.33 3.71 -1.72
CA LEU A 90 4.67 3.87 -3.01
C LEU A 90 4.59 5.36 -3.30
N THR A 91 5.22 5.79 -4.39
CA THR A 91 5.17 7.18 -4.84
C THR A 91 4.23 7.29 -6.02
N PHE A 92 3.24 8.16 -5.89
CA PHE A 92 2.20 8.38 -6.90
C PHE A 92 2.51 9.62 -7.73
N GLU A 93 1.85 9.75 -8.85
CA GLU A 93 1.96 10.94 -9.69
C GLU A 93 1.60 12.18 -8.85
N GLY A 94 2.37 13.25 -9.00
CA GLY A 94 2.20 14.45 -8.19
C GLY A 94 3.01 14.47 -6.89
N GLY A 95 3.66 13.37 -6.52
CA GLY A 95 4.57 13.32 -5.38
C GLY A 95 3.97 12.81 -4.08
N ARG A 96 2.68 12.50 -4.04
CA ARG A 96 2.07 11.90 -2.85
C ARG A 96 2.59 10.49 -2.66
N GLN A 97 2.69 10.07 -1.39
CA GLN A 97 3.23 8.75 -1.06
C GLN A 97 2.32 8.00 -0.10
N LEU A 98 2.35 6.68 -0.23
CA LEU A 98 1.79 5.76 0.75
C LEU A 98 2.92 4.88 1.23
N ILE A 99 3.13 4.83 2.54
CA ILE A 99 4.15 3.98 3.14
C ILE A 99 3.44 2.86 3.90
N VAL A 100 3.72 1.63 3.49
CA VAL A 100 3.14 0.43 4.09
C VAL A 100 4.20 -0.22 4.96
N HIS A 101 3.85 -0.48 6.21
CA HIS A 101 4.76 -1.11 7.16
C HIS A 101 4.48 -2.59 7.31
N SER A 102 5.53 -3.39 7.38
CA SER A 102 5.44 -4.77 7.85
C SER A 102 5.66 -4.76 9.36
N ASP A 103 4.94 -5.62 10.06
CA ASP A 103 5.09 -5.77 11.49
C ASP A 103 6.08 -6.90 11.80
N LEU A 104 6.74 -6.80 12.96
CA LEU A 104 7.63 -7.85 13.48
C LEU A 104 6.85 -8.94 14.22
N GLN A 105 5.56 -9.04 14.00
CA GLN A 105 4.72 -10.08 14.58
C GLN A 105 4.88 -11.40 13.80
N PRO A 106 4.53 -12.55 14.39
CA PRO A 106 4.63 -13.83 13.69
C PRO A 106 3.58 -14.03 12.59
N TYR A 107 2.62 -13.11 12.45
CA TYR A 107 1.58 -13.16 11.43
C TYR A 107 1.85 -12.16 10.33
N GLU A 108 1.34 -12.43 9.14
CA GLU A 108 1.44 -11.49 8.04
C GLU A 108 0.70 -10.18 8.37
N ALA A 109 1.36 -9.05 8.08
CA ALA A 109 0.77 -7.74 8.23
C ALA A 109 -0.12 -7.36 7.05
N GLY A 110 0.05 -8.02 5.92
CA GLY A 110 -0.73 -7.75 4.73
C GLY A 110 -0.24 -8.55 3.53
N ALA A 111 -0.69 -8.13 2.36
CA ALA A 111 -0.34 -8.80 1.10
C ALA A 111 -0.28 -7.80 -0.05
N VAL A 112 0.59 -8.07 -1.00
CA VAL A 112 0.62 -7.42 -2.30
C VAL A 112 0.29 -8.50 -3.32
N LEU A 113 -0.81 -8.34 -4.05
CA LEU A 113 -1.31 -9.37 -4.95
C LEU A 113 -1.38 -8.84 -6.38
N GLY A 114 -0.93 -9.65 -7.33
CA GLY A 114 -1.10 -9.36 -8.74
C GLY A 114 -2.50 -9.65 -9.23
N PRO A 115 -2.74 -9.52 -10.54
CA PRO A 115 -4.05 -9.81 -11.12
C PRO A 115 -4.50 -11.22 -10.82
N LYS A 116 -5.82 -11.41 -10.76
CA LYS A 116 -6.42 -12.72 -10.50
C LYS A 116 -5.84 -13.75 -11.48
N ASP A 117 -5.50 -14.93 -10.96
CA ASP A 117 -4.92 -16.05 -11.71
C ASP A 117 -3.49 -15.83 -12.19
N SER A 118 -2.85 -14.70 -11.88
CA SER A 118 -1.47 -14.43 -12.28
C SER A 118 -0.44 -15.15 -11.42
N ARG A 119 -0.81 -15.57 -10.21
CA ARG A 119 0.07 -16.14 -9.18
C ARG A 119 1.17 -15.19 -8.70
N LEU A 120 1.08 -13.92 -9.07
CA LEU A 120 1.96 -12.89 -8.54
C LEU A 120 1.43 -12.46 -7.19
N GLY A 121 2.31 -12.40 -6.21
CA GLY A 121 1.89 -11.97 -4.88
C GLY A 121 2.99 -12.11 -3.86
N PHE A 122 2.80 -11.40 -2.76
CA PHE A 122 3.73 -11.39 -1.65
C PHE A 122 2.99 -11.08 -0.36
N TYR A 123 3.29 -11.83 0.71
CA TYR A 123 2.74 -11.58 2.05
C TYR A 123 3.84 -11.00 2.94
N PHE A 124 3.51 -9.95 3.67
CA PHE A 124 4.48 -9.27 4.53
C PHE A 124 4.05 -9.13 5.99
#